data_1308d6e32489ccefa4928ed99d26a9c5
#
_entry.id   1308d6e32489ccefa4928ed99d26a9c5
#
_cell.length_a   1.000
_cell.length_b   1.000
_cell.length_c   1.000
_cell.angle_alpha   90.00
_cell.angle_beta   90.00
_cell.angle_gamma   90.00
#
_symmetry.space_group_name_H-M   'P 1'
#
loop_
_entity.id
_entity.type
_entity.pdbx_description
1 polymer ?
#
loop_
_entity_poly.entity_id
_entity_poly.type
_entity_poly.pdbx_seq_one_letter_code
_entity_poly.pdbx_strand_id
1 'polypeptide(L)'
;MNKFLNYIAMLAIILIAASCTGKVSRKELDKDAADSIVEVKPQYAKGFTVRMLDNGIRLVDVKDPQKSKGMTYHFALVNQGMEATDIPEGYTRIDVPVRRTILMTMLQLSNFTILNAHDVVKGITGTKNLFNKDILQRVKKGEIVKIGMEGNFDPELVMAAAPDIIFISPFKRGGYDAIKETGVTLVPHLGYKELDPLGQAEWIKFVAMFIGKEKEANKIFSDIADRYNSLKAKVEAVGGERPSIFSGEMHGGNWHAVGGKNYLAQIFRDAGADYVIDDDNTGGLPIDFEAMYAKAAKADYWRILNSYSGEFSYEALQKSEPRNVMFKAFRDRKVIYCNMKTTPYYEISPVMPDKVLADFIAIFHPEVMPKGYTPTFYKLL
;
A
#
# COMPACT_ATOMS: atom_id res chain seq x y z
N MET A 1 -38.63 57.46 40.68
CA MET A 1 -37.21 57.84 40.47
C MET A 1 -36.20 56.71 40.79
N ASN A 2 -36.63 55.58 41.35
CA ASN A 2 -35.72 54.48 41.75
C ASN A 2 -35.66 53.27 40.77
N LYS A 3 -36.44 53.29 39.69
CA LYS A 3 -36.36 52.18 38.69
C LYS A 3 -35.41 52.45 37.54
N PHE A 4 -35.03 53.69 37.28
CA PHE A 4 -34.11 54.09 36.20
C PHE A 4 -32.65 53.94 36.61
N LEU A 5 -32.34 54.04 37.92
CA LEU A 5 -30.96 53.92 38.40
C LEU A 5 -30.47 52.45 38.40
N ASN A 6 -31.42 51.49 38.58
CA ASN A 6 -31.07 50.06 38.57
C ASN A 6 -30.78 49.52 37.17
N TYR A 7 -31.28 50.12 36.10
CA TYR A 7 -30.97 49.70 34.75
C TYR A 7 -29.61 50.21 34.27
N ILE A 8 -29.14 51.35 34.75
CA ILE A 8 -27.82 51.88 34.41
C ILE A 8 -26.71 51.09 35.16
N ALA A 9 -26.97 50.62 36.37
CA ALA A 9 -26.02 49.77 37.11
C ALA A 9 -25.94 48.37 36.52
N MET A 10 -27.02 47.84 35.92
CA MET A 10 -27.02 46.53 35.28
C MET A 10 -26.35 46.55 33.90
N LEU A 11 -26.38 47.67 33.17
CA LEU A 11 -25.68 47.84 31.90
C LEU A 11 -24.18 48.07 32.04
N ALA A 12 -23.74 48.62 33.18
CA ALA A 12 -22.29 48.80 33.47
C ALA A 12 -21.60 47.51 33.88
N ILE A 13 -22.32 46.50 34.40
CA ILE A 13 -21.75 45.20 34.77
C ILE A 13 -21.60 44.26 33.54
N ILE A 14 -22.40 44.48 32.49
CA ILE A 14 -22.29 43.68 31.26
C ILE A 14 -21.12 44.13 30.34
N LEU A 15 -20.62 45.35 30.51
CA LEU A 15 -19.50 45.91 29.71
C LEU A 15 -18.12 45.60 30.29
N ILE A 16 -18.00 45.00 31.49
CA ILE A 16 -16.73 44.60 32.07
C ILE A 16 -16.40 43.09 31.86
N ALA A 17 -17.36 42.29 31.40
CA ALA A 17 -17.18 40.90 31.09
C ALA A 17 -16.68 40.59 29.69
N ALA A 18 -16.46 41.58 28.82
CA ALA A 18 -16.06 41.42 27.41
C ALA A 18 -14.58 41.81 27.15
N SER A 19 -13.74 41.90 28.16
CA SER A 19 -12.32 42.30 27.99
C SER A 19 -11.35 41.28 28.58
N CYS A 20 -11.63 39.99 28.40
CA CYS A 20 -10.65 38.92 28.56
C CYS A 20 -10.65 38.02 27.33
N THR A 21 -10.48 38.57 26.13
CA THR A 21 -9.84 37.87 25.05
C THR A 21 -8.36 37.92 25.33
N GLY A 22 -7.88 36.94 26.09
CA GLY A 22 -6.48 36.66 26.18
C GLY A 22 -5.94 36.51 24.76
N LYS A 23 -5.01 37.38 24.37
CA LYS A 23 -4.19 37.13 23.19
C LYS A 23 -3.46 35.83 23.46
N VAL A 24 -4.00 34.70 22.95
CA VAL A 24 -3.24 33.46 22.86
C VAL A 24 -1.98 33.83 22.08
N SER A 25 -0.85 33.73 22.74
CA SER A 25 0.42 34.11 22.15
C SER A 25 0.63 33.21 20.94
N ARG A 26 1.07 33.79 19.81
CA ARG A 26 1.42 33.05 18.60
C ARG A 26 2.34 31.85 18.89
N LYS A 27 3.18 31.98 19.95
CA LYS A 27 4.05 30.90 20.45
C LYS A 27 3.31 29.74 21.10
N GLU A 28 2.13 29.96 21.73
CA GLU A 28 1.31 28.89 22.32
C GLU A 28 0.54 28.13 21.24
N LEU A 29 0.04 28.83 20.19
CA LEU A 29 -0.57 28.18 19.02
C LEU A 29 0.44 27.35 18.23
N ASP A 30 1.68 27.84 18.08
CA ASP A 30 2.75 27.10 17.42
C ASP A 30 3.21 25.88 18.24
N LYS A 31 3.15 25.97 19.58
CA LYS A 31 3.51 24.86 20.48
C LYS A 31 2.46 23.76 20.48
N ASP A 32 1.16 24.12 20.53
CA ASP A 32 0.05 23.15 20.42
C ASP A 32 0.02 22.48 19.03
N ALA A 33 0.39 23.19 17.98
CA ALA A 33 0.53 22.62 16.63
C ALA A 33 1.74 21.67 16.53
N ALA A 34 2.86 21.99 17.16
CA ALA A 34 4.04 21.11 17.19
C ALA A 34 3.81 19.84 18.04
N ASP A 35 3.11 19.97 19.19
CA ASP A 35 2.72 18.83 20.03
C ASP A 35 1.68 17.92 19.38
N SER A 36 1.00 18.37 18.30
CA SER A 36 0.04 17.58 17.54
C SER A 36 0.64 16.75 16.40
N ILE A 37 1.93 16.94 16.08
CA ILE A 37 2.59 16.20 15.01
C ILE A 37 2.91 14.77 15.47
N VAL A 38 2.21 13.81 14.87
CA VAL A 38 2.40 12.39 15.16
C VAL A 38 3.72 11.91 14.55
N GLU A 39 4.57 11.32 15.39
CA GLU A 39 5.82 10.72 14.91
C GLU A 39 5.55 9.51 14.01
N VAL A 40 6.25 9.44 12.88
CA VAL A 40 6.23 8.32 11.95
C VAL A 40 7.62 7.70 11.89
N LYS A 41 7.74 6.47 12.43
CA LYS A 41 8.97 5.68 12.38
C LYS A 41 8.72 4.38 11.61
N PRO A 42 9.33 4.20 10.42
CA PRO A 42 9.29 2.90 9.75
C PRO A 42 10.07 1.85 10.55
N GLN A 43 9.47 0.68 10.75
CA GLN A 43 10.04 -0.46 11.47
C GLN A 43 10.48 -1.57 10.52
N TYR A 44 9.71 -1.81 9.47
CA TYR A 44 9.89 -2.87 8.48
C TYR A 44 10.28 -2.31 7.12
N ALA A 45 9.68 -1.20 6.71
CA ALA A 45 9.96 -0.56 5.43
C ALA A 45 11.42 -0.06 5.36
N LYS A 46 12.06 -0.31 4.23
CA LYS A 46 13.45 0.10 3.94
C LYS A 46 13.52 1.22 2.90
N GLY A 47 12.42 1.44 2.16
CA GLY A 47 12.37 2.38 1.04
C GLY A 47 12.15 3.83 1.44
N PHE A 48 11.84 4.14 2.69
CA PHE A 48 11.75 5.52 3.15
C PHE A 48 12.26 5.70 4.59
N THR A 49 12.72 6.90 4.90
CA THR A 49 13.09 7.33 6.26
C THR A 49 12.46 8.68 6.56
N VAL A 50 12.20 8.95 7.83
CA VAL A 50 11.60 10.20 8.29
C VAL A 50 12.45 10.78 9.40
N ARG A 51 12.74 12.08 9.30
CA ARG A 51 13.42 12.87 10.33
C ARG A 51 12.62 14.14 10.58
N MET A 52 12.34 14.46 11.82
CA MET A 52 11.64 15.67 12.22
C MET A 52 12.67 16.74 12.62
N LEU A 53 12.48 17.96 12.13
CA LEU A 53 13.22 19.14 12.57
C LEU A 53 12.53 19.76 13.79
N ASP A 54 13.27 20.58 14.55
CA ASP A 54 12.77 21.24 15.78
C ASP A 54 11.57 22.16 15.53
N ASN A 55 11.44 22.67 14.29
CA ASN A 55 10.30 23.47 13.84
C ASN A 55 9.11 22.63 13.34
N GLY A 56 9.14 21.29 13.49
CA GLY A 56 8.06 20.41 13.10
C GLY A 56 8.00 20.03 11.62
N ILE A 57 8.96 20.47 10.79
CA ILE A 57 9.10 20.04 9.41
C ILE A 57 9.57 18.59 9.38
N ARG A 58 8.92 17.74 8.57
CA ARG A 58 9.31 16.35 8.37
C ARG A 58 10.15 16.24 7.10
N LEU A 59 11.39 15.83 7.25
CA LEU A 59 12.26 15.45 6.14
C LEU A 59 12.08 13.99 5.82
N VAL A 60 11.63 13.71 4.60
CA VAL A 60 11.32 12.36 4.13
C VAL A 60 12.25 12.03 2.98
N ASP A 61 13.06 10.99 3.15
CA ASP A 61 13.94 10.47 2.12
C ASP A 61 13.36 9.17 1.56
N VAL A 62 13.27 9.07 0.24
CA VAL A 62 12.74 7.89 -0.47
C VAL A 62 13.81 7.30 -1.37
N LYS A 63 14.09 6.01 -1.21
CA LYS A 63 15.08 5.28 -2.01
C LYS A 63 14.58 3.90 -2.40
N ASP A 64 15.18 3.29 -3.41
CA ASP A 64 14.92 1.90 -3.78
C ASP A 64 15.41 0.96 -2.66
N PRO A 65 14.52 0.23 -1.95
CA PRO A 65 14.89 -0.63 -0.82
C PRO A 65 15.79 -1.81 -1.24
N GLN A 66 15.82 -2.15 -2.54
CA GLN A 66 16.62 -3.26 -3.08
C GLN A 66 18.02 -2.82 -3.56
N LYS A 67 18.33 -1.53 -3.48
CA LYS A 67 19.61 -1.00 -3.94
C LYS A 67 20.39 -0.36 -2.80
N SER A 68 21.64 -0.76 -2.63
CA SER A 68 22.57 -0.13 -1.67
C SER A 68 23.02 1.27 -2.12
N LYS A 69 23.08 1.51 -3.44
CA LYS A 69 23.41 2.79 -4.06
C LYS A 69 22.35 3.10 -5.12
N GLY A 70 21.87 4.33 -5.17
CA GLY A 70 20.84 4.75 -6.12
C GLY A 70 20.37 6.17 -5.85
N MET A 71 19.42 6.60 -6.66
CA MET A 71 18.77 7.90 -6.49
C MET A 71 17.96 7.88 -5.18
N THR A 72 18.13 8.93 -4.39
CA THR A 72 17.28 9.26 -3.24
C THR A 72 16.47 10.50 -3.59
N TYR A 73 15.20 10.47 -3.28
CA TYR A 73 14.31 11.62 -3.43
C TYR A 73 14.12 12.23 -2.05
N HIS A 74 14.20 13.57 -1.96
CA HIS A 74 14.20 14.31 -0.71
C HIS A 74 12.99 15.24 -0.67
N PHE A 75 12.12 15.08 0.34
CA PHE A 75 10.92 15.90 0.52
C PHE A 75 10.90 16.53 1.92
N ALA A 76 10.56 17.82 1.97
CA ALA A 76 10.28 18.52 3.22
C ALA A 76 8.76 18.74 3.32
N LEU A 77 8.10 18.00 4.21
CA LEU A 77 6.67 18.14 4.46
C LEU A 77 6.45 19.25 5.49
N VAL A 78 5.80 20.31 5.05
CA VAL A 78 5.54 21.54 5.83
C VAL A 78 4.05 21.63 6.09
N ASN A 79 3.64 21.71 7.35
CA ASN A 79 2.22 21.91 7.66
C ASN A 79 1.73 23.27 7.15
N GLN A 80 0.54 23.32 6.55
CA GLN A 80 -0.05 24.53 6.02
C GLN A 80 -0.09 25.63 7.09
N GLY A 81 0.38 26.83 6.71
CA GLY A 81 0.45 27.98 7.61
C GLY A 81 1.76 28.09 8.41
N MET A 82 2.65 27.10 8.32
CA MET A 82 3.97 27.19 8.96
C MET A 82 4.98 27.93 8.05
N GLU A 83 5.79 28.78 8.65
CA GLU A 83 6.97 29.34 7.98
C GLU A 83 8.06 28.26 7.90
N ALA A 84 8.58 28.05 6.71
CA ALA A 84 9.61 27.03 6.46
C ALA A 84 10.94 27.72 6.11
N THR A 85 11.65 28.20 7.12
CA THR A 85 12.93 28.92 6.94
C THR A 85 14.15 28.01 6.85
N ASP A 86 14.05 26.76 7.33
CA ASP A 86 15.21 25.89 7.55
C ASP A 86 15.13 24.56 6.76
N ILE A 87 14.56 24.60 5.55
CA ILE A 87 14.56 23.42 4.66
C ILE A 87 15.98 23.25 4.10
N PRO A 88 16.62 22.09 4.30
CA PRO A 88 17.95 21.84 3.75
C PRO A 88 17.95 21.88 2.22
N GLU A 89 19.06 22.30 1.64
CA GLU A 89 19.24 22.28 0.19
C GLU A 89 19.03 20.87 -0.38
N GLY A 90 18.39 20.79 -1.54
CA GLY A 90 18.07 19.53 -2.22
C GLY A 90 16.73 18.90 -1.80
N TYR A 91 16.05 19.43 -0.77
CA TYR A 91 14.71 18.97 -0.40
C TYR A 91 13.63 19.73 -1.17
N THR A 92 12.70 18.99 -1.76
CA THR A 92 11.50 19.55 -2.38
C THR A 92 10.45 19.80 -1.31
N ARG A 93 10.02 21.06 -1.15
CA ARG A 93 8.94 21.45 -0.23
C ARG A 93 7.60 20.93 -0.73
N ILE A 94 6.81 20.32 0.17
CA ILE A 94 5.41 19.95 -0.04
C ILE A 94 4.59 20.43 1.15
N ASP A 95 3.61 21.29 0.88
CA ASP A 95 2.69 21.77 1.91
C ASP A 95 1.63 20.68 2.20
N VAL A 96 1.50 20.28 3.45
CA VAL A 96 0.59 19.19 3.88
C VAL A 96 -0.43 19.71 4.92
N PRO A 97 -1.62 19.11 4.97
CA PRO A 97 -2.06 17.96 4.19
C PRO A 97 -2.43 18.34 2.74
N VAL A 98 -2.02 17.52 1.77
CA VAL A 98 -2.48 17.64 0.38
C VAL A 98 -3.96 17.26 0.29
N ARG A 99 -4.67 17.87 -0.64
CA ARG A 99 -6.11 17.66 -0.84
C ARG A 99 -6.45 17.03 -2.20
N ARG A 100 -5.51 17.04 -3.10
CA ARG A 100 -5.69 16.59 -4.48
C ARG A 100 -4.49 15.76 -4.92
N THR A 101 -4.70 14.51 -5.21
CA THR A 101 -3.60 13.64 -5.66
C THR A 101 -4.01 12.75 -6.83
N ILE A 102 -3.04 12.39 -7.65
CA ILE A 102 -3.17 11.40 -8.72
C ILE A 102 -2.39 10.14 -8.32
N LEU A 103 -2.97 8.98 -8.59
CA LEU A 103 -2.40 7.68 -8.29
C LEU A 103 -2.19 6.87 -9.57
N MET A 104 -1.00 6.28 -9.72
CA MET A 104 -0.63 5.54 -10.92
C MET A 104 -0.96 4.05 -10.85
N THR A 105 -1.18 3.49 -9.65
CA THR A 105 -1.38 2.05 -9.48
C THR A 105 -2.43 1.71 -8.42
N MET A 106 -3.00 0.49 -8.51
CA MET A 106 -3.90 -0.05 -7.49
C MET A 106 -3.22 -0.23 -6.12
N LEU A 107 -1.93 -0.52 -6.12
CA LEU A 107 -1.13 -0.62 -4.90
C LEU A 107 -1.05 0.72 -4.17
N GLN A 108 -0.94 1.84 -4.89
CA GLN A 108 -1.03 3.17 -4.27
C GLN A 108 -2.45 3.42 -3.75
N LEU A 109 -3.48 3.10 -4.55
CA LEU A 109 -4.88 3.28 -4.17
C LEU A 109 -5.25 2.49 -2.91
N SER A 110 -4.68 1.31 -2.67
CA SER A 110 -4.94 0.50 -1.48
C SER A 110 -4.66 1.26 -0.18
N ASN A 111 -3.64 2.12 -0.15
CA ASN A 111 -3.31 2.96 1.00
C ASN A 111 -4.41 4.00 1.28
N PHE A 112 -4.96 4.62 0.23
CA PHE A 112 -6.05 5.59 0.37
C PHE A 112 -7.36 4.91 0.76
N THR A 113 -7.59 3.70 0.26
CA THR A 113 -8.78 2.91 0.61
C THR A 113 -8.80 2.53 2.08
N ILE A 114 -7.70 1.99 2.60
CA ILE A 114 -7.65 1.57 4.01
C ILE A 114 -7.69 2.76 4.99
N LEU A 115 -7.19 3.93 4.56
CA LEU A 115 -7.26 5.20 5.31
C LEU A 115 -8.59 5.92 5.15
N ASN A 116 -9.53 5.38 4.36
CA ASN A 116 -10.79 6.04 4.02
C ASN A 116 -10.57 7.49 3.52
N ALA A 117 -9.65 7.65 2.56
CA ALA A 117 -9.21 8.94 2.02
C ALA A 117 -9.49 9.07 0.50
N HIS A 118 -10.62 8.56 0.04
CA HIS A 118 -11.00 8.60 -1.39
C HIS A 118 -11.23 10.01 -1.91
N ASP A 119 -11.64 10.93 -1.03
CA ASP A 119 -11.90 12.33 -1.36
C ASP A 119 -10.66 13.11 -1.82
N VAL A 120 -9.47 12.67 -1.40
CA VAL A 120 -8.20 13.25 -1.82
C VAL A 120 -7.79 12.80 -3.24
N VAL A 121 -8.29 11.66 -3.71
CA VAL A 121 -7.94 11.10 -5.03
C VAL A 121 -8.71 11.87 -6.12
N LYS A 122 -7.99 12.46 -7.08
CA LYS A 122 -8.55 13.21 -8.22
C LYS A 122 -8.23 12.61 -9.58
N GLY A 123 -7.26 11.70 -9.64
CA GLY A 123 -6.91 11.00 -10.88
C GLY A 123 -6.36 9.61 -10.64
N ILE A 124 -6.63 8.71 -11.59
CA ILE A 124 -6.11 7.34 -11.65
C ILE A 124 -5.80 6.95 -13.09
N THR A 125 -4.99 5.91 -13.29
CA THR A 125 -4.65 5.42 -14.64
C THR A 125 -5.76 4.62 -15.29
N GLY A 126 -6.58 3.91 -14.51
CA GLY A 126 -7.67 3.12 -15.07
C GLY A 126 -8.49 2.41 -14.00
N THR A 127 -9.55 1.75 -14.47
CA THR A 127 -10.53 1.06 -13.61
C THR A 127 -10.58 -0.44 -13.86
N LYS A 128 -9.66 -0.99 -14.65
CA LYS A 128 -9.61 -2.43 -14.91
C LYS A 128 -9.30 -3.19 -13.62
N ASN A 129 -10.14 -4.15 -13.25
CA ASN A 129 -10.05 -4.91 -12.01
C ASN A 129 -10.17 -4.04 -10.73
N LEU A 130 -10.84 -2.90 -10.82
CA LEU A 130 -11.19 -2.07 -9.68
C LEU A 130 -12.55 -2.51 -9.12
N PHE A 131 -12.61 -2.82 -7.83
CA PHE A 131 -13.81 -3.30 -7.14
C PHE A 131 -14.40 -2.25 -6.19
N ASN A 132 -13.60 -1.26 -5.78
CA ASN A 132 -14.05 -0.20 -4.88
C ASN A 132 -15.19 0.61 -5.51
N LYS A 133 -16.39 0.43 -4.98
CA LYS A 133 -17.64 1.04 -5.52
C LYS A 133 -17.63 2.54 -5.41
N ASP A 134 -17.06 3.12 -4.35
CA ASP A 134 -16.99 4.58 -4.16
C ASP A 134 -16.08 5.21 -5.23
N ILE A 135 -14.89 4.66 -5.45
CA ILE A 135 -13.98 5.13 -6.51
C ILE A 135 -14.64 5.00 -7.89
N LEU A 136 -15.27 3.85 -8.19
CA LEU A 136 -15.98 3.67 -9.47
C LEU A 136 -17.09 4.70 -9.66
N GLN A 137 -17.84 5.00 -8.61
CA GLN A 137 -18.90 6.02 -8.66
C GLN A 137 -18.32 7.41 -8.88
N ARG A 138 -17.24 7.78 -8.21
CA ARG A 138 -16.53 9.05 -8.37
C ARG A 138 -15.96 9.21 -9.78
N VAL A 139 -15.40 8.15 -10.36
CA VAL A 139 -14.98 8.13 -11.77
C VAL A 139 -16.16 8.36 -12.71
N LYS A 140 -17.30 7.69 -12.46
CA LYS A 140 -18.52 7.86 -13.26
C LYS A 140 -19.09 9.28 -13.20
N LYS A 141 -18.96 9.96 -12.06
CA LYS A 141 -19.36 11.34 -11.85
C LYS A 141 -18.36 12.38 -12.37
N GLY A 142 -17.17 11.95 -12.82
CA GLY A 142 -16.10 12.86 -13.22
C GLY A 142 -15.34 13.53 -12.05
N GLU A 143 -15.57 13.10 -10.82
CA GLU A 143 -14.85 13.56 -9.63
C GLU A 143 -13.40 13.04 -9.59
N ILE A 144 -13.17 11.89 -10.23
CA ILE A 144 -11.85 11.27 -10.47
C ILE A 144 -11.68 11.06 -11.96
N VAL A 145 -10.63 11.63 -12.53
CA VAL A 145 -10.34 11.49 -13.96
C VAL A 145 -9.44 10.29 -14.26
N LYS A 146 -9.59 9.69 -15.43
CA LYS A 146 -8.65 8.68 -15.94
C LYS A 146 -7.60 9.38 -16.79
N ILE A 147 -6.36 9.44 -16.30
CA ILE A 147 -5.27 10.20 -16.91
C ILE A 147 -4.47 9.42 -17.98
N GLY A 148 -4.97 8.28 -18.43
CA GLY A 148 -4.23 7.40 -19.33
C GLY A 148 -3.45 6.31 -18.60
N MET A 149 -2.57 5.61 -19.31
CA MET A 149 -1.77 4.50 -18.79
C MET A 149 -0.28 4.77 -18.91
N GLU A 150 0.53 3.98 -18.21
CA GLU A 150 1.99 4.08 -18.26
C GLU A 150 2.51 4.09 -19.71
N GLY A 151 3.33 5.07 -20.02
CA GLY A 151 3.86 5.32 -21.37
C GLY A 151 2.95 6.16 -22.27
N ASN A 152 1.70 6.45 -21.86
CA ASN A 152 0.76 7.28 -22.61
C ASN A 152 -0.20 8.02 -21.67
N PHE A 153 0.36 8.88 -20.81
CA PHE A 153 -0.42 9.76 -19.95
C PHE A 153 -0.89 10.99 -20.74
N ASP A 154 -2.04 11.50 -20.35
CA ASP A 154 -2.64 12.72 -20.89
C ASP A 154 -2.34 13.91 -19.96
N PRO A 155 -1.40 14.82 -20.32
CA PRO A 155 -1.04 15.95 -19.48
C PRO A 155 -2.19 16.94 -19.27
N GLU A 156 -3.11 17.08 -20.24
CA GLU A 156 -4.25 17.98 -20.13
C GLU A 156 -5.22 17.47 -19.03
N LEU A 157 -5.47 16.16 -18.99
CA LEU A 157 -6.27 15.55 -17.93
C LEU A 157 -5.58 15.62 -16.57
N VAL A 158 -4.26 15.51 -16.53
CA VAL A 158 -3.47 15.72 -15.30
C VAL A 158 -3.64 17.16 -14.80
N MET A 159 -3.50 18.16 -15.68
CA MET A 159 -3.67 19.57 -15.33
C MET A 159 -5.12 19.90 -14.92
N ALA A 160 -6.11 19.34 -15.63
CA ALA A 160 -7.54 19.50 -15.28
C ALA A 160 -7.88 18.91 -13.90
N ALA A 161 -7.20 17.84 -13.50
CA ALA A 161 -7.33 17.28 -12.14
C ALA A 161 -6.76 18.20 -11.07
N ALA A 162 -5.91 19.19 -11.44
CA ALA A 162 -5.25 20.16 -10.56
C ALA A 162 -4.67 19.49 -9.28
N PRO A 163 -3.78 18.50 -9.40
CA PRO A 163 -3.25 17.79 -8.23
C PRO A 163 -2.19 18.62 -7.51
N ASP A 164 -2.13 18.50 -6.19
CA ASP A 164 -1.06 19.05 -5.37
C ASP A 164 0.23 18.24 -5.58
N ILE A 165 0.08 16.91 -5.67
CA ILE A 165 1.16 15.95 -5.93
C ILE A 165 0.65 14.77 -6.79
N ILE A 166 1.58 14.05 -7.38
CA ILE A 166 1.32 12.81 -8.10
C ILE A 166 2.17 11.69 -7.50
N PHE A 167 1.53 10.64 -6.96
CA PHE A 167 2.27 9.44 -6.57
C PHE A 167 2.62 8.62 -7.80
N ILE A 168 3.92 8.41 -8.01
CA ILE A 168 4.43 7.63 -9.14
C ILE A 168 5.03 6.30 -8.68
N SER A 169 5.06 5.33 -9.60
CA SER A 169 5.84 4.10 -9.45
C SER A 169 6.88 4.10 -10.57
N PRO A 170 8.14 4.48 -10.29
CA PRO A 170 9.17 4.57 -11.33
C PRO A 170 9.53 3.17 -11.84
N PHE A 171 8.85 2.74 -12.89
CA PHE A 171 9.12 1.51 -13.61
C PHE A 171 10.14 1.73 -14.73
N LYS A 172 10.66 0.66 -15.30
CA LYS A 172 11.65 0.67 -16.38
C LYS A 172 11.14 1.30 -17.70
N ARG A 173 9.82 1.38 -17.90
CA ARG A 173 9.22 1.81 -19.17
C ARG A 173 9.19 3.33 -19.36
N GLY A 174 9.45 4.13 -18.35
CA GLY A 174 9.42 5.59 -18.45
C GLY A 174 8.00 6.14 -18.63
N GLY A 175 7.87 7.24 -19.37
CA GLY A 175 6.57 7.85 -19.68
C GLY A 175 6.16 8.95 -18.72
N TYR A 176 7.00 9.29 -17.74
CA TYR A 176 6.73 10.38 -16.81
C TYR A 176 7.18 11.76 -17.33
N ASP A 177 7.88 11.83 -18.48
CA ASP A 177 8.42 13.10 -18.95
C ASP A 177 7.33 14.11 -19.28
N ALA A 178 6.25 13.67 -19.96
CA ALA A 178 5.08 14.52 -20.21
C ALA A 178 4.39 15.00 -18.93
N ILE A 179 4.42 14.21 -17.85
CA ILE A 179 3.86 14.61 -16.56
C ILE A 179 4.81 15.55 -15.82
N LYS A 180 6.13 15.37 -15.92
CA LYS A 180 7.12 16.29 -15.34
C LYS A 180 6.99 17.71 -15.92
N GLU A 181 6.69 17.83 -17.22
CA GLU A 181 6.46 19.10 -17.89
C GLU A 181 5.27 19.89 -17.31
N THR A 182 4.34 19.23 -16.63
CA THR A 182 3.24 19.90 -15.94
C THR A 182 3.68 20.72 -14.71
N GLY A 183 4.90 20.53 -14.23
CA GLY A 183 5.44 21.18 -13.04
C GLY A 183 4.89 20.65 -11.70
N VAL A 184 3.99 19.67 -11.73
CA VAL A 184 3.44 19.06 -10.51
C VAL A 184 4.48 18.16 -9.84
N THR A 185 4.61 18.26 -8.52
CA THR A 185 5.58 17.44 -7.76
C THR A 185 5.26 15.95 -7.86
N LEU A 186 6.25 15.18 -8.31
CA LEU A 186 6.18 13.72 -8.40
C LEU A 186 6.77 13.08 -7.15
N VAL A 187 5.99 12.24 -6.48
CA VAL A 187 6.38 11.55 -5.25
C VAL A 187 6.48 10.04 -5.53
N PRO A 188 7.68 9.46 -5.55
CA PRO A 188 7.85 8.03 -5.74
C PRO A 188 7.26 7.23 -4.58
N HIS A 189 6.39 6.26 -4.90
CA HIS A 189 5.90 5.26 -3.96
C HIS A 189 6.53 3.90 -4.31
N LEU A 190 7.52 3.47 -3.53
CA LEU A 190 8.34 2.29 -3.81
C LEU A 190 7.94 1.05 -2.97
N GLY A 191 6.78 1.06 -2.34
CA GLY A 191 6.30 -0.05 -1.51
C GLY A 191 6.28 -1.40 -2.22
N TYR A 192 6.04 -1.42 -3.54
CA TYR A 192 6.08 -2.65 -4.34
C TYR A 192 7.47 -3.30 -4.45
N LYS A 193 8.52 -2.60 -4.03
CA LYS A 193 9.90 -3.09 -4.00
C LYS A 193 10.33 -3.61 -2.64
N GLU A 194 9.53 -3.43 -1.60
CA GLU A 194 9.82 -4.03 -0.31
C GLU A 194 9.81 -5.56 -0.41
N LEU A 195 10.76 -6.19 0.24
CA LEU A 195 10.88 -7.65 0.28
C LEU A 195 10.18 -8.25 1.50
N ASP A 196 9.99 -7.44 2.53
CA ASP A 196 9.23 -7.78 3.72
C ASP A 196 7.75 -7.46 3.52
N PRO A 197 6.82 -8.39 3.76
CA PRO A 197 5.39 -8.14 3.64
C PRO A 197 4.87 -7.00 4.53
N LEU A 198 5.37 -6.90 5.77
CA LEU A 198 5.05 -5.78 6.65
C LEU A 198 5.73 -4.49 6.19
N GLY A 199 6.93 -4.59 5.61
CA GLY A 199 7.61 -3.45 5.00
C GLY A 199 6.77 -2.83 3.88
N GLN A 200 6.16 -3.65 3.01
CA GLN A 200 5.24 -3.15 1.98
C GLN A 200 4.00 -2.49 2.58
N ALA A 201 3.37 -3.12 3.57
CA ALA A 201 2.17 -2.58 4.21
C ALA A 201 2.45 -1.27 4.98
N GLU A 202 3.66 -1.10 5.50
CA GLU A 202 4.04 0.09 6.27
C GLU A 202 4.07 1.38 5.44
N TRP A 203 4.04 1.29 4.11
CA TRP A 203 3.91 2.46 3.25
C TRP A 203 2.58 3.21 3.43
N ILE A 204 1.61 2.64 4.14
CA ILE A 204 0.43 3.37 4.61
C ILE A 204 0.84 4.58 5.47
N LYS A 205 1.90 4.46 6.30
CA LYS A 205 2.41 5.57 7.12
C LYS A 205 3.04 6.65 6.25
N PHE A 206 3.75 6.25 5.17
CA PHE A 206 4.29 7.18 4.20
C PHE A 206 3.18 8.03 3.56
N VAL A 207 2.16 7.39 3.01
CA VAL A 207 1.02 8.09 2.38
C VAL A 207 0.30 8.98 3.39
N ALA A 208 0.11 8.50 4.62
CA ALA A 208 -0.59 9.25 5.68
C ALA A 208 0.04 10.60 6.00
N MET A 209 1.38 10.71 5.95
CA MET A 209 2.10 11.97 6.19
C MET A 209 1.73 13.07 5.20
N PHE A 210 1.37 12.70 3.96
CA PHE A 210 0.96 13.66 2.93
C PHE A 210 -0.49 14.12 3.09
N ILE A 211 -1.35 13.32 3.72
CA ILE A 211 -2.81 13.58 3.80
C ILE A 211 -3.30 13.87 5.22
N GLY A 212 -2.39 13.92 6.21
CA GLY A 212 -2.69 14.25 7.61
C GLY A 212 -3.46 13.13 8.34
N LYS A 213 -3.09 11.85 8.09
CA LYS A 213 -3.73 10.67 8.70
C LYS A 213 -2.74 9.75 9.43
N GLU A 214 -1.68 10.32 9.99
CA GLU A 214 -0.59 9.58 10.60
C GLU A 214 -1.05 8.74 11.80
N LYS A 215 -1.95 9.29 12.62
CA LYS A 215 -2.47 8.60 13.81
C LYS A 215 -3.26 7.35 13.41
N GLU A 216 -4.14 7.48 12.43
CA GLU A 216 -4.92 6.38 11.88
C GLU A 216 -4.00 5.32 11.25
N ALA A 217 -3.03 5.75 10.44
CA ALA A 217 -2.08 4.85 9.78
C ALA A 217 -1.22 4.08 10.79
N ASN A 218 -0.71 4.73 11.84
CA ASN A 218 0.06 4.08 12.88
C ASN A 218 -0.78 2.99 13.58
N LYS A 219 -2.04 3.31 13.93
CA LYS A 219 -2.94 2.34 14.56
C LYS A 219 -3.25 1.16 13.63
N ILE A 220 -3.66 1.44 12.39
CA ILE A 220 -4.02 0.41 11.41
C ILE A 220 -2.82 -0.51 11.15
N PHE A 221 -1.63 0.08 10.95
CA PHE A 221 -0.42 -0.71 10.72
C PHE A 221 -0.04 -1.57 11.93
N SER A 222 -0.11 -1.02 13.15
CA SER A 222 0.14 -1.79 14.37
C SER A 222 -0.78 -3.01 14.46
N ASP A 223 -2.08 -2.81 14.25
CA ASP A 223 -3.07 -3.89 14.28
C ASP A 223 -2.78 -4.98 13.23
N ILE A 224 -2.28 -4.59 12.04
CA ILE A 224 -1.89 -5.52 10.96
C ILE A 224 -0.62 -6.29 11.34
N ALA A 225 0.41 -5.59 11.82
CA ALA A 225 1.67 -6.18 12.22
C ALA A 225 1.50 -7.18 13.38
N ASP A 226 0.66 -6.84 14.37
CA ASP A 226 0.35 -7.71 15.50
C ASP A 226 -0.34 -8.99 15.03
N ARG A 227 -1.32 -8.90 14.13
CA ARG A 227 -1.98 -10.10 13.55
C ARG A 227 -1.02 -10.94 12.74
N TYR A 228 -0.21 -10.31 11.86
CA TYR A 228 0.77 -11.01 11.04
C TYR A 228 1.78 -11.78 11.90
N ASN A 229 2.40 -11.11 12.86
CA ASN A 229 3.40 -11.70 13.73
C ASN A 229 2.81 -12.78 14.67
N SER A 230 1.58 -12.57 15.16
CA SER A 230 0.87 -13.59 15.95
C SER A 230 0.60 -14.87 15.14
N LEU A 231 0.19 -14.73 13.87
CA LEU A 231 -0.04 -15.88 12.99
C LEU A 231 1.26 -16.63 12.71
N LYS A 232 2.33 -15.90 12.37
CA LYS A 232 3.65 -16.47 12.14
C LYS A 232 4.16 -17.23 13.37
N ALA A 233 4.07 -16.63 14.56
CA ALA A 233 4.50 -17.27 15.80
C ALA A 233 3.71 -18.54 16.12
N LYS A 234 2.41 -18.59 15.82
CA LYS A 234 1.58 -19.80 15.98
C LYS A 234 2.06 -20.95 15.07
N VAL A 235 2.38 -20.65 13.81
CA VAL A 235 2.93 -21.63 12.87
C VAL A 235 4.27 -22.15 13.34
N GLU A 236 5.16 -21.27 13.78
CA GLU A 236 6.47 -21.65 14.33
C GLU A 236 6.33 -22.55 15.58
N ALA A 237 5.33 -22.29 16.44
CA ALA A 237 5.08 -23.05 17.65
C ALA A 237 4.52 -24.47 17.38
N VAL A 238 3.73 -24.65 16.32
CA VAL A 238 3.24 -25.98 15.91
C VAL A 238 4.39 -26.86 15.44
N GLY A 239 5.33 -26.29 14.70
CA GLY A 239 6.44 -27.04 14.10
C GLY A 239 5.94 -28.07 13.08
N GLY A 240 6.70 -29.17 12.92
CA GLY A 240 6.33 -30.27 12.01
C GLY A 240 6.91 -30.12 10.61
N GLU A 241 6.37 -30.94 9.68
CA GLU A 241 6.80 -30.91 8.28
C GLU A 241 6.30 -29.65 7.59
N ARG A 242 7.19 -29.03 6.83
CA ARG A 242 6.88 -27.86 6.01
C ARG A 242 6.51 -28.34 4.60
N PRO A 243 5.26 -28.15 4.14
CA PRO A 243 4.90 -28.55 2.78
C PRO A 243 5.66 -27.69 1.76
N SER A 244 6.01 -28.30 0.65
CA SER A 244 6.66 -27.61 -0.46
C SER A 244 5.64 -26.91 -1.36
N ILE A 245 5.94 -25.70 -1.82
CA ILE A 245 5.09 -24.90 -2.70
C ILE A 245 5.84 -24.29 -3.87
N PHE A 246 5.20 -24.21 -5.02
CA PHE A 246 5.63 -23.41 -6.15
C PHE A 246 4.53 -22.47 -6.62
N SER A 247 4.88 -21.49 -7.48
CA SER A 247 3.93 -20.50 -7.96
C SER A 247 4.07 -20.21 -9.45
N GLY A 248 3.03 -19.61 -10.03
CA GLY A 248 3.01 -19.15 -11.40
C GLY A 248 2.29 -20.10 -12.35
N GLU A 249 2.36 -19.77 -13.63
CA GLU A 249 1.76 -20.52 -14.74
C GLU A 249 2.46 -20.17 -16.05
N MET A 250 2.23 -21.00 -17.09
CA MET A 250 2.73 -20.72 -18.43
C MET A 250 1.99 -19.54 -19.06
N HIS A 251 2.73 -18.60 -19.58
CA HIS A 251 2.21 -17.49 -20.37
C HIS A 251 3.24 -17.02 -21.39
N GLY A 252 2.82 -16.87 -22.66
CA GLY A 252 3.71 -16.42 -23.73
C GLY A 252 4.96 -17.30 -23.93
N GLY A 253 4.85 -18.61 -23.70
CA GLY A 253 5.94 -19.57 -23.89
C GLY A 253 6.92 -19.72 -22.72
N ASN A 254 6.72 -18.94 -21.63
CA ASN A 254 7.52 -19.06 -20.41
C ASN A 254 6.64 -19.29 -19.19
N TRP A 255 7.19 -19.95 -18.20
CA TRP A 255 6.61 -20.03 -16.86
C TRP A 255 6.93 -18.76 -16.08
N HIS A 256 5.92 -18.08 -15.55
CA HIS A 256 6.08 -16.88 -14.77
C HIS A 256 5.97 -17.18 -13.27
N ALA A 257 7.11 -17.44 -12.64
CA ALA A 257 7.22 -17.64 -11.20
C ALA A 257 7.61 -16.33 -10.47
N VAL A 258 7.60 -16.35 -9.17
CA VAL A 258 8.26 -15.32 -8.33
C VAL A 258 9.62 -15.82 -7.89
N GLY A 259 10.59 -14.93 -7.77
CA GLY A 259 11.93 -15.26 -7.29
C GLY A 259 11.97 -15.61 -5.80
N GLY A 260 13.05 -16.28 -5.38
CA GLY A 260 13.22 -16.80 -4.02
C GLY A 260 13.29 -15.71 -2.94
N LYS A 261 13.74 -14.50 -3.28
CA LYS A 261 13.74 -13.33 -2.36
C LYS A 261 12.57 -12.36 -2.56
N ASN A 262 11.50 -12.79 -3.24
CA ASN A 262 10.29 -11.99 -3.38
C ASN A 262 9.50 -11.95 -2.07
N TYR A 263 8.74 -10.87 -1.84
CA TYR A 263 7.87 -10.74 -0.64
C TYR A 263 6.85 -11.88 -0.51
N LEU A 264 6.34 -12.41 -1.64
CA LEU A 264 5.40 -13.54 -1.63
C LEU A 264 6.09 -14.84 -1.21
N ALA A 265 7.34 -15.06 -1.65
CA ALA A 265 8.16 -16.18 -1.17
C ALA A 265 8.40 -16.07 0.34
N GLN A 266 8.53 -14.85 0.88
CA GLN A 266 8.58 -14.63 2.33
C GLN A 266 7.27 -15.01 3.02
N ILE A 267 6.11 -14.67 2.45
CA ILE A 267 4.81 -15.07 2.99
C ILE A 267 4.67 -16.61 3.02
N PHE A 268 5.13 -17.32 1.98
CA PHE A 268 5.11 -18.79 1.99
C PHE A 268 5.94 -19.35 3.16
N ARG A 269 7.15 -18.82 3.37
CA ARG A 269 8.01 -19.23 4.50
C ARG A 269 7.37 -18.91 5.85
N ASP A 270 6.77 -17.74 6.00
CA ASP A 270 6.10 -17.32 7.24
C ASP A 270 4.81 -18.13 7.50
N ALA A 271 4.17 -18.63 6.42
CA ALA A 271 3.04 -19.55 6.51
C ALA A 271 3.46 -21.01 6.78
N GLY A 272 4.74 -21.29 6.99
CA GLY A 272 5.23 -22.63 7.31
C GLY A 272 5.45 -23.53 6.10
N ALA A 273 5.59 -22.98 4.88
CA ALA A 273 5.90 -23.78 3.69
C ALA A 273 7.30 -23.49 3.16
N ASP A 274 7.86 -24.43 2.39
CA ASP A 274 9.12 -24.31 1.70
C ASP A 274 8.90 -23.99 0.22
N TYR A 275 9.36 -22.80 -0.20
CA TYR A 275 9.27 -22.40 -1.58
C TYR A 275 10.34 -23.03 -2.42
N VAL A 276 9.97 -23.72 -3.52
CA VAL A 276 10.92 -24.54 -4.32
C VAL A 276 11.97 -23.71 -5.09
N ILE A 277 11.77 -22.39 -5.23
CA ILE A 277 12.75 -21.49 -5.84
C ILE A 277 13.54 -20.84 -4.70
N ASP A 278 14.81 -21.19 -4.64
CA ASP A 278 15.78 -20.68 -3.65
C ASP A 278 16.89 -19.93 -4.41
N ASP A 279 16.54 -18.78 -4.95
CA ASP A 279 17.46 -17.88 -5.65
C ASP A 279 17.41 -16.47 -5.04
N ASP A 280 18.32 -15.60 -5.49
CA ASP A 280 18.42 -14.21 -5.04
C ASP A 280 17.51 -13.25 -5.82
N ASN A 281 16.66 -13.75 -6.70
CA ASN A 281 15.76 -12.92 -7.49
C ASN A 281 14.62 -12.36 -6.62
N THR A 282 14.42 -11.05 -6.70
CA THR A 282 13.39 -10.31 -5.94
C THR A 282 12.12 -10.06 -6.73
N GLY A 283 12.14 -10.26 -8.05
CA GLY A 283 11.04 -9.96 -8.96
C GLY A 283 10.34 -11.19 -9.53
N GLY A 284 9.68 -10.99 -10.67
CA GLY A 284 9.18 -12.07 -11.50
C GLY A 284 10.33 -12.83 -12.17
N LEU A 285 10.21 -14.13 -12.26
CA LEU A 285 11.20 -15.03 -12.83
C LEU A 285 10.57 -15.77 -14.03
N PRO A 286 10.86 -15.33 -15.28
CA PRO A 286 10.50 -16.10 -16.46
C PRO A 286 11.51 -17.25 -16.63
N ILE A 287 11.00 -18.48 -16.64
CA ILE A 287 11.79 -19.70 -16.87
C ILE A 287 11.05 -20.63 -17.84
N ASP A 288 11.73 -21.56 -18.48
CA ASP A 288 11.07 -22.57 -19.28
C ASP A 288 10.33 -23.61 -18.42
N PHE A 289 9.42 -24.35 -19.06
CA PHE A 289 8.61 -25.36 -18.38
C PHE A 289 9.48 -26.45 -17.77
N GLU A 290 10.49 -26.91 -18.48
CA GLU A 290 11.36 -28.02 -18.09
C GLU A 290 12.18 -27.66 -16.83
N ALA A 291 12.71 -26.45 -16.76
CA ALA A 291 13.42 -25.94 -15.58
C ALA A 291 12.47 -25.79 -14.37
N MET A 292 11.24 -25.33 -14.58
CA MET A 292 10.24 -25.27 -13.51
C MET A 292 9.82 -26.68 -13.07
N TYR A 293 9.59 -27.58 -14.01
CA TYR A 293 9.23 -28.96 -13.70
C TYR A 293 10.33 -29.69 -12.90
N ALA A 294 11.59 -29.49 -13.27
CA ALA A 294 12.72 -30.07 -12.52
C ALA A 294 12.72 -29.66 -11.03
N LYS A 295 12.29 -28.44 -10.72
CA LYS A 295 12.21 -27.93 -9.33
C LYS A 295 10.92 -28.34 -8.61
N ALA A 296 9.80 -28.38 -9.32
CA ALA A 296 8.45 -28.40 -8.74
C ALA A 296 7.67 -29.71 -8.97
N ALA A 297 8.23 -30.69 -9.71
CA ALA A 297 7.53 -31.93 -10.07
C ALA A 297 6.90 -32.67 -8.86
N LYS A 298 7.58 -32.61 -7.71
CA LYS A 298 7.20 -33.29 -6.46
C LYS A 298 6.61 -32.32 -5.40
N ALA A 299 6.51 -31.04 -5.70
CA ALA A 299 6.00 -30.05 -4.76
C ALA A 299 4.54 -30.36 -4.35
N ASP A 300 4.23 -30.13 -3.08
CA ASP A 300 2.94 -30.46 -2.49
C ASP A 300 1.84 -29.52 -2.95
N TYR A 301 2.12 -28.23 -3.08
CA TYR A 301 1.16 -27.20 -3.44
C TYR A 301 1.61 -26.37 -4.64
N TRP A 302 0.63 -25.88 -5.37
CA TRP A 302 0.83 -25.00 -6.51
C TRP A 302 -0.05 -23.75 -6.38
N ARG A 303 0.56 -22.56 -6.26
CA ARG A 303 -0.18 -21.30 -6.18
C ARG A 303 -0.32 -20.66 -7.56
N ILE A 304 -1.55 -20.28 -7.93
CA ILE A 304 -1.91 -19.54 -9.15
C ILE A 304 -2.67 -18.25 -8.77
N LEU A 305 -2.30 -17.15 -9.43
CA LEU A 305 -3.01 -15.86 -9.40
C LEU A 305 -3.14 -15.37 -10.84
N ASN A 306 -4.35 -15.34 -11.36
CA ASN A 306 -4.60 -14.84 -12.71
C ASN A 306 -5.93 -14.09 -12.83
N SER A 307 -6.25 -13.61 -14.04
CA SER A 307 -7.52 -12.96 -14.38
C SER A 307 -8.31 -13.87 -15.34
N TYR A 308 -8.91 -14.92 -14.84
CA TYR A 308 -9.66 -15.87 -15.64
C TYR A 308 -11.14 -15.48 -15.78
N SER A 309 -11.69 -15.60 -17.00
CA SER A 309 -13.10 -15.35 -17.27
C SER A 309 -13.89 -16.64 -17.11
N GLY A 310 -14.89 -16.65 -16.25
CA GLY A 310 -15.69 -17.82 -15.92
C GLY A 310 -15.13 -18.60 -14.74
N GLU A 311 -15.53 -19.86 -14.61
CA GLU A 311 -15.07 -20.76 -13.56
C GLU A 311 -13.72 -21.39 -13.94
N PHE A 312 -12.73 -21.17 -13.10
CA PHE A 312 -11.41 -21.80 -13.27
C PHE A 312 -11.43 -23.18 -12.65
N SER A 313 -10.97 -24.17 -13.39
CA SER A 313 -11.02 -25.59 -12.98
C SER A 313 -9.73 -26.31 -13.36
N TYR A 314 -9.56 -27.55 -12.89
CA TYR A 314 -8.44 -28.40 -13.28
C TYR A 314 -8.44 -28.71 -14.79
N GLU A 315 -9.63 -28.83 -15.41
CA GLU A 315 -9.77 -29.00 -16.85
C GLU A 315 -9.31 -27.74 -17.62
N ALA A 316 -9.67 -26.56 -17.11
CA ALA A 316 -9.20 -25.28 -17.68
C ALA A 316 -7.68 -25.14 -17.55
N LEU A 317 -7.11 -25.52 -16.40
CA LEU A 317 -5.68 -25.50 -16.14
C LEU A 317 -4.93 -26.51 -17.03
N GLN A 318 -5.47 -27.72 -17.24
CA GLN A 318 -4.91 -28.71 -18.17
C GLN A 318 -4.99 -28.23 -19.61
N LYS A 319 -6.09 -27.60 -20.01
CA LYS A 319 -6.26 -27.06 -21.38
C LYS A 319 -5.29 -25.91 -21.67
N SER A 320 -4.94 -25.09 -20.66
CA SER A 320 -4.00 -23.98 -20.85
C SER A 320 -2.57 -24.44 -21.12
N GLU A 321 -2.16 -25.55 -20.52
CA GLU A 321 -0.87 -26.22 -20.70
C GLU A 321 -1.03 -27.71 -20.37
N PRO A 322 -1.06 -28.60 -21.35
CA PRO A 322 -1.32 -30.02 -21.11
C PRO A 322 -0.33 -30.72 -20.18
N ARG A 323 0.93 -30.24 -20.13
CA ARG A 323 1.96 -30.80 -19.25
C ARG A 323 1.71 -30.50 -17.75
N ASN A 324 0.76 -29.63 -17.41
CA ASN A 324 0.41 -29.32 -16.03
C ASN A 324 0.01 -30.56 -15.20
N VAL A 325 -0.53 -31.60 -15.84
CA VAL A 325 -0.88 -32.89 -15.19
C VAL A 325 0.34 -33.64 -14.63
N MET A 326 1.54 -33.28 -15.07
CA MET A 326 2.79 -33.92 -14.62
C MET A 326 3.16 -33.50 -13.18
N PHE A 327 2.69 -32.32 -12.72
CA PHE A 327 2.99 -31.86 -11.35
C PHE A 327 2.21 -32.68 -10.31
N LYS A 328 2.88 -33.04 -9.20
CA LYS A 328 2.24 -33.72 -8.06
C LYS A 328 1.04 -32.92 -7.53
N ALA A 329 1.21 -31.60 -7.32
CA ALA A 329 0.15 -30.72 -6.82
C ALA A 329 -1.11 -30.69 -7.70
N PHE A 330 -0.97 -30.87 -9.02
CA PHE A 330 -2.13 -31.00 -9.93
C PHE A 330 -2.86 -32.33 -9.68
N ARG A 331 -2.14 -33.45 -9.67
CA ARG A 331 -2.71 -34.80 -9.47
C ARG A 331 -3.36 -34.97 -8.10
N ASP A 332 -2.76 -34.38 -7.07
CA ASP A 332 -3.24 -34.44 -5.69
C ASP A 332 -4.34 -33.41 -5.40
N ARG A 333 -4.75 -32.62 -6.41
CA ARG A 333 -5.75 -31.55 -6.30
C ARG A 333 -5.40 -30.51 -5.22
N LYS A 334 -4.12 -30.12 -5.15
CA LYS A 334 -3.57 -29.15 -4.21
C LYS A 334 -3.14 -27.85 -4.92
N VAL A 335 -3.96 -27.37 -5.87
CA VAL A 335 -3.79 -26.07 -6.52
C VAL A 335 -4.47 -25.00 -5.67
N ILE A 336 -3.72 -23.99 -5.28
CA ILE A 336 -4.17 -22.82 -4.51
C ILE A 336 -4.44 -21.68 -5.50
N TYR A 337 -5.65 -21.17 -5.51
CA TYR A 337 -6.11 -20.26 -6.55
C TYR A 337 -6.71 -18.96 -6.02
N CYS A 338 -6.40 -17.86 -6.70
CA CYS A 338 -7.08 -16.57 -6.55
C CYS A 338 -7.37 -15.98 -7.92
N ASN A 339 -8.61 -15.60 -8.19
CA ASN A 339 -9.03 -14.96 -9.43
C ASN A 339 -9.14 -13.43 -9.24
N MET A 340 -8.26 -12.68 -9.88
CA MET A 340 -8.26 -11.20 -9.83
C MET A 340 -9.45 -10.55 -10.53
N LYS A 341 -10.28 -11.30 -11.30
CA LYS A 341 -11.54 -10.78 -11.85
C LYS A 341 -12.69 -10.77 -10.85
N THR A 342 -12.60 -11.58 -9.81
CA THR A 342 -13.65 -11.74 -8.80
C THR A 342 -13.19 -11.37 -7.39
N THR A 343 -11.89 -11.13 -7.23
CA THR A 343 -11.27 -10.84 -5.93
C THR A 343 -10.46 -9.54 -6.01
N PRO A 344 -10.66 -8.57 -5.09
CA PRO A 344 -9.96 -7.28 -5.08
C PRO A 344 -8.51 -7.41 -4.58
N TYR A 345 -7.74 -8.33 -5.18
CA TYR A 345 -6.42 -8.71 -4.69
C TYR A 345 -5.50 -7.49 -4.53
N TYR A 346 -5.25 -6.74 -5.62
CA TYR A 346 -4.34 -5.59 -5.58
C TYR A 346 -4.89 -4.34 -4.87
N GLU A 347 -6.19 -4.30 -4.58
CA GLU A 347 -6.77 -3.21 -3.78
C GLU A 347 -6.61 -3.43 -2.28
N ILE A 348 -6.34 -4.66 -1.83
CA ILE A 348 -6.34 -5.00 -0.39
C ILE A 348 -5.02 -5.63 0.03
N SER A 349 -4.50 -6.62 -0.72
CA SER A 349 -3.32 -7.39 -0.31
C SER A 349 -2.06 -6.55 -0.04
N PRO A 350 -1.81 -5.42 -0.74
CA PRO A 350 -0.60 -4.63 -0.49
C PRO A 350 -0.52 -4.02 0.91
N VAL A 351 -1.68 -3.76 1.52
CA VAL A 351 -1.77 -3.13 2.85
C VAL A 351 -2.28 -4.10 3.92
N MET A 352 -2.67 -5.33 3.56
CA MET A 352 -3.17 -6.36 4.46
C MET A 352 -2.48 -7.72 4.21
N PRO A 353 -1.15 -7.81 4.36
CA PRO A 353 -0.42 -9.08 4.19
C PRO A 353 -0.81 -10.14 5.23
N ASP A 354 -1.31 -9.72 6.40
CA ASP A 354 -1.87 -10.61 7.43
C ASP A 354 -3.00 -11.49 6.90
N LYS A 355 -3.83 -10.99 5.99
CA LYS A 355 -4.89 -11.78 5.34
C LYS A 355 -4.34 -12.78 4.33
N VAL A 356 -3.33 -12.37 3.57
CA VAL A 356 -2.66 -13.28 2.62
C VAL A 356 -1.96 -14.41 3.38
N LEU A 357 -1.26 -14.07 4.47
CA LEU A 357 -0.62 -15.04 5.36
C LEU A 357 -1.66 -16.01 5.95
N ALA A 358 -2.77 -15.50 6.46
CA ALA A 358 -3.84 -16.29 7.07
C ALA A 358 -4.44 -17.31 6.08
N ASP A 359 -4.64 -16.91 4.81
CA ASP A 359 -5.16 -17.81 3.78
C ASP A 359 -4.23 -18.99 3.52
N PHE A 360 -2.90 -18.74 3.43
CA PHE A 360 -1.92 -19.81 3.25
C PHE A 360 -1.80 -20.69 4.49
N ILE A 361 -1.82 -20.11 5.71
CA ILE A 361 -1.81 -20.89 6.95
C ILE A 361 -3.04 -21.80 7.03
N ALA A 362 -4.22 -21.30 6.65
CA ALA A 362 -5.44 -22.11 6.65
C ALA A 362 -5.36 -23.33 5.71
N ILE A 363 -4.50 -23.27 4.69
CA ILE A 363 -4.28 -24.38 3.74
C ILE A 363 -3.16 -25.31 4.23
N PHE A 364 -2.05 -24.77 4.75
CA PHE A 364 -0.89 -25.56 5.13
C PHE A 364 -1.00 -26.13 6.54
N HIS A 365 -1.57 -25.35 7.47
CA HIS A 365 -1.67 -25.62 8.90
C HIS A 365 -3.08 -25.26 9.42
N PRO A 366 -4.14 -25.96 8.95
CA PRO A 366 -5.52 -25.62 9.29
C PRO A 366 -5.81 -25.65 10.80
N GLU A 367 -5.02 -26.43 11.57
CA GLU A 367 -5.11 -26.52 13.03
C GLU A 367 -4.74 -25.20 13.75
N VAL A 368 -3.97 -24.31 13.11
CA VAL A 368 -3.58 -22.99 13.64
C VAL A 368 -4.73 -22.00 13.57
N MET A 369 -5.64 -22.22 12.62
CA MET A 369 -6.71 -21.28 12.31
C MET A 369 -7.98 -21.55 13.13
N PRO A 370 -8.76 -20.50 13.45
CA PRO A 370 -10.05 -20.69 14.11
C PRO A 370 -11.01 -21.51 13.24
N LYS A 371 -11.86 -22.33 13.88
CA LYS A 371 -12.92 -23.08 13.19
C LYS A 371 -13.82 -22.12 12.41
N GLY A 372 -14.07 -22.46 11.14
CA GLY A 372 -14.92 -21.65 10.27
C GLY A 372 -14.21 -20.45 9.63
N TYR A 373 -12.88 -20.41 9.64
CA TYR A 373 -12.11 -19.39 8.91
C TYR A 373 -12.54 -19.35 7.43
N THR A 374 -12.80 -18.15 6.94
CA THR A 374 -13.14 -17.92 5.52
C THR A 374 -12.00 -17.17 4.84
N PRO A 375 -11.38 -17.76 3.82
CA PRO A 375 -10.28 -17.11 3.10
C PRO A 375 -10.70 -15.80 2.44
N THR A 376 -9.80 -14.83 2.44
CA THR A 376 -10.02 -13.54 1.79
C THR A 376 -9.65 -13.57 0.31
N PHE A 377 -8.55 -14.24 -0.04
CA PHE A 377 -7.98 -14.27 -1.39
C PHE A 377 -7.81 -15.67 -1.94
N TYR A 378 -7.10 -16.52 -1.21
CA TYR A 378 -6.64 -17.83 -1.69
C TYR A 378 -7.42 -18.99 -1.08
N LYS A 379 -7.83 -19.92 -1.94
CA LYS A 379 -8.46 -21.20 -1.54
C LYS A 379 -7.97 -22.33 -2.44
N LEU A 380 -8.16 -23.56 -2.02
CA LEU A 380 -7.98 -24.71 -2.91
C LEU A 380 -9.00 -24.66 -4.06
N LEU A 381 -8.53 -25.03 -5.27
CA LEU A 381 -9.30 -25.08 -6.49
C LEU A 381 -10.29 -26.24 -6.48
#